data_d81243b472f520feb177b5e7c2d28359
#
_entry.id   d81243b472f520feb177b5e7c2d28359
#
_cell.length_a   1.000
_cell.length_b   1.000
_cell.length_c   1.000
_cell.angle_alpha   90.00
_cell.angle_beta   90.00
_cell.angle_gamma   90.00
#
_symmetry.space_group_name_H-M   'P 1'
#
loop_
_entity.id
_entity.type
_entity.pdbx_description
1 polymer ?
#
loop_
_entity_poly.entity_id
_entity_poly.type
_entity_poly.pdbx_seq_one_letter_code
_entity_poly.pdbx_strand_id
1 'polypeptide(L)'
;QLCISSQAAGPMLLGFLRPKVVFPDCMLPKENLRMIFRHELMHYRRRDSWYRLFLLFTLSVHWFNPFLYLMVDSATEDLESACDRSVIKGRDRRFVEQYAQTLLDTAKFLLERQRRHQMLLASCLSSSAQRLKKRLIALFLPVGLNGRPLVLFAAVLMMLGIYIA
;
A
#
# COMPACT_ATOMS: atom_id res chain seq x y z
N GLN A 1 -14.39 12.82 5.40
CA GLN A 1 -15.73 12.22 5.28
C GLN A 1 -15.61 10.70 5.15
N LEU A 2 -16.54 9.97 5.75
CA LEU A 2 -16.67 8.53 5.63
C LEU A 2 -17.78 8.22 4.61
N CYS A 3 -17.49 7.36 3.64
CA CYS A 3 -18.43 6.94 2.61
C CYS A 3 -18.47 5.41 2.53
N ILE A 4 -19.63 4.84 2.25
CA ILE A 4 -19.80 3.42 1.95
C ILE A 4 -20.17 3.30 0.48
N SER A 5 -19.53 2.38 -0.24
CA SER A 5 -19.78 2.15 -1.66
C SER A 5 -19.72 0.67 -2.00
N SER A 6 -20.73 0.17 -2.70
CA SER A 6 -20.77 -1.19 -3.21
C SER A 6 -19.75 -1.45 -4.32
N GLN A 7 -19.27 -0.38 -4.99
CA GLN A 7 -18.27 -0.47 -6.05
C GLN A 7 -16.84 -0.46 -5.53
N ALA A 8 -16.62 -0.08 -4.26
CA ALA A 8 -15.29 -0.08 -3.67
C ALA A 8 -14.75 -1.51 -3.58
N ALA A 9 -13.60 -1.77 -4.20
CA ALA A 9 -12.96 -3.08 -4.13
C ALA A 9 -12.48 -3.41 -2.72
N GLY A 10 -12.07 -2.39 -1.94
CA GLY A 10 -11.62 -2.50 -0.56
C GLY A 10 -11.66 -1.15 0.14
N PRO A 11 -11.31 -1.11 1.43
CA PRO A 11 -11.11 0.14 2.14
C PRO A 11 -10.04 0.97 1.43
N MET A 12 -10.29 2.27 1.23
CA MET A 12 -9.34 3.15 0.55
C MET A 12 -9.55 4.61 0.91
N LEU A 13 -8.45 5.37 0.85
CA LEU A 13 -8.46 6.82 0.96
C LEU A 13 -8.50 7.44 -0.44
N LEU A 14 -9.55 8.20 -0.75
CA LEU A 14 -9.73 8.90 -2.02
C LEU A 14 -9.66 10.41 -1.86
N GLY A 15 -9.01 11.07 -2.81
CA GLY A 15 -8.94 12.53 -2.91
C GLY A 15 -7.71 13.15 -2.25
N PHE A 16 -7.25 14.28 -2.81
CA PHE A 16 -6.04 14.98 -2.37
C PHE A 16 -6.38 16.19 -1.49
N LEU A 17 -7.32 17.01 -1.93
CA LEU A 17 -7.69 18.25 -1.23
C LEU A 17 -8.77 18.02 -0.14
N ARG A 18 -9.72 17.13 -0.42
CA ARG A 18 -10.81 16.76 0.50
C ARG A 18 -10.89 15.23 0.60
N PRO A 19 -9.97 14.61 1.33
CA PRO A 19 -9.90 13.16 1.39
C PRO A 19 -11.15 12.54 2.02
N LYS A 20 -11.61 11.46 1.40
CA LYS A 20 -12.72 10.63 1.87
C LYS A 20 -12.21 9.23 2.10
N VAL A 21 -12.57 8.64 3.22
CA VAL A 21 -12.33 7.21 3.46
C VAL A 21 -13.55 6.47 2.94
N VAL A 22 -13.32 5.59 1.98
CA VAL A 22 -14.38 4.79 1.36
C VAL A 22 -14.24 3.36 1.87
N PHE A 23 -15.33 2.81 2.38
CA PHE A 23 -15.44 1.42 2.77
C PHE A 23 -16.32 0.67 1.78
N PRO A 24 -15.99 -0.58 1.46
CA PRO A 24 -16.89 -1.45 0.73
C PRO A 24 -18.13 -1.75 1.58
N ASP A 25 -19.27 -1.92 0.92
CA ASP A 25 -20.48 -2.40 1.55
C ASP A 25 -20.34 -3.90 1.85
N CYS A 26 -19.70 -4.20 2.97
CA CYS A 26 -19.41 -5.56 3.40
C CYS A 26 -19.41 -5.68 4.92
N MET A 27 -19.83 -6.82 5.41
CA MET A 27 -19.81 -7.13 6.84
C MET A 27 -18.42 -7.63 7.27
N LEU A 28 -17.50 -6.70 7.51
CA LEU A 28 -16.30 -7.02 8.27
C LEU A 28 -16.60 -6.90 9.78
N PRO A 29 -15.99 -7.72 10.65
CA PRO A 29 -16.09 -7.58 12.09
C PRO A 29 -15.72 -6.15 12.52
N LYS A 30 -16.44 -5.60 13.51
CA LYS A 30 -16.24 -4.22 13.99
C LYS A 30 -14.79 -3.93 14.43
N GLU A 31 -14.13 -4.94 14.96
CA GLU A 31 -12.72 -4.85 15.40
C GLU A 31 -11.78 -4.68 14.20
N ASN A 32 -11.99 -5.44 13.14
CA ASN A 32 -11.23 -5.34 11.89
C ASN A 32 -11.46 -3.96 11.23
N LEU A 33 -12.69 -3.47 11.21
CA LEU A 33 -13.02 -2.15 10.68
C LEU A 33 -12.25 -1.03 11.41
N ARG A 34 -12.11 -1.12 12.73
CA ARG A 34 -11.35 -0.15 13.53
C ARG A 34 -9.87 -0.14 13.18
N MET A 35 -9.29 -1.32 12.99
CA MET A 35 -7.88 -1.46 12.60
C MET A 35 -7.64 -0.93 11.19
N ILE A 36 -8.51 -1.28 10.24
CA ILE A 36 -8.46 -0.81 8.86
C ILE A 36 -8.60 0.72 8.81
N PHE A 37 -9.60 1.27 9.51
CA PHE A 37 -9.78 2.71 9.58
C PHE A 37 -8.54 3.43 10.09
N ARG A 38 -7.89 2.87 11.11
CA ARG A 38 -6.65 3.40 11.66
C ARG A 38 -5.52 3.39 10.62
N HIS A 39 -5.42 2.33 9.80
CA HIS A 39 -4.47 2.23 8.71
C HIS A 39 -4.72 3.32 7.66
N GLU A 40 -5.95 3.48 7.18
CA GLU A 40 -6.32 4.51 6.21
C GLU A 40 -6.09 5.94 6.74
N LEU A 41 -6.37 6.16 8.03
CA LEU A 41 -6.10 7.44 8.68
C LEU A 41 -4.59 7.74 8.79
N MET A 42 -3.75 6.70 8.90
CA MET A 42 -2.31 6.86 8.89
C MET A 42 -1.80 7.30 7.52
N HIS A 43 -2.32 6.77 6.41
CA HIS A 43 -2.05 7.26 5.06
C HIS A 43 -2.40 8.75 4.92
N TYR A 44 -3.56 9.14 5.45
CA TYR A 44 -3.96 10.55 5.47
C TYR A 44 -2.97 11.43 6.23
N ARG A 45 -2.62 11.03 7.47
CA ARG A 45 -1.69 11.78 8.33
C ARG A 45 -0.30 11.94 7.71
N ARG A 46 0.16 10.92 7.01
CA ARG A 46 1.47 10.90 6.33
C ARG A 46 1.47 11.59 4.97
N ARG A 47 0.28 11.98 4.49
CA ARG A 47 0.08 12.56 3.15
C ARG A 47 0.56 11.65 2.01
N ASP A 48 0.42 10.34 2.17
CA ASP A 48 0.87 9.34 1.21
C ASP A 48 0.21 9.50 -0.18
N SER A 49 -1.00 10.09 -0.23
CA SER A 49 -1.67 10.43 -1.49
C SER A 49 -0.88 11.42 -2.36
N TRP A 50 -0.21 12.41 -1.73
CA TRP A 50 0.64 13.36 -2.44
C TRP A 50 1.90 12.70 -3.00
N TYR A 51 2.48 11.78 -2.24
CA TYR A 51 3.61 11.00 -2.69
C TYR A 51 3.25 10.10 -3.88
N ARG A 52 2.09 9.43 -3.82
CA ARG A 52 1.57 8.63 -4.95
C ARG A 52 1.31 9.49 -6.20
N LEU A 53 0.78 10.71 -6.02
CA LEU A 53 0.60 11.66 -7.13
C LEU A 53 1.94 12.06 -7.76
N PHE A 54 2.95 12.32 -6.94
CA PHE A 54 4.30 12.61 -7.42
C PHE A 54 4.91 11.44 -8.19
N LEU A 55 4.77 10.22 -7.70
CA LEU A 55 5.21 9.01 -8.42
C LEU A 55 4.50 8.86 -9.77
N LEU A 56 3.20 9.10 -9.80
CA LEU A 56 2.41 9.04 -11.04
C LEU A 56 2.85 10.12 -12.04
N PHE A 57 3.08 11.34 -11.57
CA PHE A 57 3.60 12.42 -12.41
C PHE A 57 4.97 12.06 -13.00
N THR A 58 5.89 11.56 -12.17
CA THR A 58 7.22 11.12 -12.61
C THR A 58 7.12 10.01 -13.67
N LEU A 59 6.22 9.05 -13.46
CA LEU A 59 5.97 7.97 -14.42
C LEU A 59 5.38 8.51 -15.74
N SER A 60 4.51 9.51 -15.67
CA SER A 60 3.91 10.12 -16.86
C SER A 60 4.93 10.87 -17.71
N VAL A 61 5.89 11.56 -17.08
CA VAL A 61 6.97 12.27 -17.79
C VAL A 61 7.96 11.28 -18.42
N HIS A 62 8.26 10.20 -17.73
CA HIS A 62 9.27 9.22 -18.15
C HIS A 62 8.64 7.85 -18.50
N TRP A 63 7.47 7.86 -19.10
CA TRP A 63 6.68 6.66 -19.42
C TRP A 63 7.44 5.61 -20.24
N PHE A 64 8.44 6.02 -21.01
CA PHE A 64 9.27 5.16 -21.87
C PHE A 64 10.37 4.40 -21.09
N ASN A 65 10.61 4.72 -19.81
CA ASN A 65 11.67 4.12 -19.02
C ASN A 65 11.15 2.94 -18.18
N PRO A 66 11.48 1.67 -18.51
CA PRO A 66 10.97 0.51 -17.80
C PRO A 66 11.45 0.43 -16.34
N PHE A 67 12.60 1.01 -16.00
CA PHE A 67 13.12 1.02 -14.63
C PHE A 67 12.24 1.85 -13.68
N LEU A 68 11.55 2.87 -14.18
CA LEU A 68 10.63 3.65 -13.37
C LEU A 68 9.41 2.86 -12.91
N TYR A 69 8.90 1.95 -13.71
CA TYR A 69 7.80 1.08 -13.32
C TYR A 69 8.20 0.20 -12.12
N LEU A 70 9.41 -0.37 -12.15
CA LEU A 70 9.96 -1.15 -11.03
C LEU A 70 10.17 -0.27 -9.79
N MET A 71 10.65 0.96 -9.99
CA MET A 71 10.86 1.92 -8.91
C MET A 71 9.54 2.32 -8.25
N VAL A 72 8.51 2.63 -9.03
CA VAL A 72 7.18 3.00 -8.54
C VAL A 72 6.53 1.84 -7.77
N ASP A 73 6.67 0.60 -8.26
CA ASP A 73 6.17 -0.59 -7.56
C ASP A 73 6.87 -0.77 -6.21
N SER A 74 8.21 -0.68 -6.18
CA SER A 74 8.99 -0.75 -4.95
C SER A 74 8.66 0.38 -3.97
N ALA A 75 8.53 1.61 -4.46
CA ALA A 75 8.15 2.77 -3.64
C ALA A 75 6.76 2.61 -3.04
N THR A 76 5.82 2.03 -3.79
CA THR A 76 4.47 1.74 -3.29
C THR A 76 4.50 0.68 -2.18
N GLU A 77 5.29 -0.39 -2.34
CA GLU A 77 5.50 -1.39 -1.27
C GLU A 77 6.12 -0.76 0.00
N ASP A 78 7.06 0.15 -0.17
CA ASP A 78 7.71 0.84 0.94
C ASP A 78 6.75 1.80 1.67
N LEU A 79 5.84 2.47 0.96
CA LEU A 79 4.78 3.29 1.54
C LEU A 79 3.86 2.45 2.43
N GLU A 80 3.41 1.30 1.95
CA GLU A 80 2.57 0.37 2.71
C GLU A 80 3.30 -0.11 3.97
N SER A 81 4.55 -0.59 3.82
CA SER A 81 5.36 -1.06 4.94
C SER A 81 5.63 0.03 5.98
N ALA A 82 5.84 1.27 5.53
CA ALA A 82 6.05 2.41 6.42
C ALA A 82 4.75 2.85 7.11
N CYS A 83 3.59 2.71 6.45
CA CYS A 83 2.28 2.91 7.04
C CYS A 83 2.03 1.88 8.14
N ASP A 84 2.22 0.59 7.85
CA ASP A 84 2.06 -0.50 8.81
C ASP A 84 2.93 -0.28 10.06
N ARG A 85 4.21 0.04 9.88
CA ARG A 85 5.12 0.36 11.00
C ARG A 85 4.63 1.54 11.83
N SER A 86 4.03 2.55 11.19
CA SER A 86 3.49 3.72 11.89
C SER A 86 2.25 3.37 12.72
N VAL A 87 1.44 2.41 12.25
CA VAL A 87 0.26 1.91 12.96
C VAL A 87 0.65 1.14 14.23
N ILE A 88 1.68 0.29 14.15
CA ILE A 88 2.12 -0.58 15.25
C ILE A 88 3.13 0.08 16.19
N LYS A 89 3.68 1.24 15.84
CA LYS A 89 4.71 1.93 16.64
C LYS A 89 4.23 2.17 18.07
N GLY A 90 5.02 1.67 19.04
CA GLY A 90 4.73 1.81 20.47
C GLY A 90 3.54 0.99 20.94
N ARG A 91 3.13 -0.05 20.19
CA ARG A 91 2.06 -0.96 20.55
C ARG A 91 2.64 -2.27 21.12
N ASP A 92 1.85 -2.91 21.96
CA ASP A 92 2.17 -4.21 22.51
C ASP A 92 2.08 -5.32 21.45
N ARG A 93 2.68 -6.47 21.74
CA ARG A 93 2.73 -7.62 20.84
C ARG A 93 1.32 -8.11 20.46
N ARG A 94 0.40 -8.12 21.41
CA ARG A 94 -0.99 -8.53 21.18
C ARG A 94 -1.66 -7.67 20.11
N PHE A 95 -1.45 -6.35 20.16
CA PHE A 95 -1.97 -5.43 19.13
C PHE A 95 -1.38 -5.73 17.76
N VAL A 96 -0.06 -6.01 17.66
CA VAL A 96 0.61 -6.33 16.39
C VAL A 96 0.04 -7.63 15.80
N GLU A 97 -0.21 -8.65 16.62
CA GLU A 97 -0.81 -9.91 16.20
C GLU A 97 -2.26 -9.71 15.70
N GLN A 98 -3.07 -8.94 16.41
CA GLN A 98 -4.43 -8.58 15.96
C GLN A 98 -4.41 -7.79 14.65
N TYR A 99 -3.48 -6.86 14.51
CA TYR A 99 -3.32 -6.09 13.28
C TYR A 99 -2.92 -6.98 12.10
N ALA A 100 -1.96 -7.90 12.29
CA ALA A 100 -1.55 -8.87 11.29
C ALA A 100 -2.73 -9.77 10.86
N GLN A 101 -3.53 -10.23 11.82
CA GLN A 101 -4.74 -11.01 11.54
C GLN A 101 -5.76 -10.20 10.72
N THR A 102 -5.97 -8.92 11.06
CA THR A 102 -6.85 -8.02 10.30
C THR A 102 -6.41 -7.85 8.86
N LEU A 103 -5.08 -7.72 8.62
CA LEU A 103 -4.54 -7.65 7.25
C LEU A 103 -4.82 -8.94 6.46
N LEU A 104 -4.64 -10.10 7.11
CA LEU A 104 -4.94 -11.40 6.50
C LEU A 104 -6.42 -11.55 6.14
N ASP A 105 -7.31 -11.21 7.06
CA ASP A 105 -8.76 -11.33 6.86
C ASP A 105 -9.25 -10.38 5.77
N THR A 106 -8.71 -9.15 5.75
CA THR A 106 -9.01 -8.17 4.69
C THR A 106 -8.55 -8.68 3.33
N ALA A 107 -7.34 -9.24 3.25
CA ALA A 107 -6.81 -9.79 2.01
C ALA A 107 -7.62 -10.99 1.52
N LYS A 108 -8.01 -11.93 2.40
CA LYS A 108 -8.89 -13.04 2.06
C LYS A 108 -10.22 -12.55 1.51
N PHE A 109 -10.84 -11.59 2.19
CA PHE A 109 -12.10 -10.99 1.74
C PHE A 109 -11.98 -10.37 0.35
N LEU A 110 -10.91 -9.60 0.09
CA LEU A 110 -10.67 -8.99 -1.23
C LEU A 110 -10.45 -10.03 -2.32
N LEU A 111 -9.71 -11.09 -2.03
CA LEU A 111 -9.47 -12.20 -2.97
C LEU A 111 -10.76 -12.95 -3.30
N GLU A 112 -11.61 -13.23 -2.33
CA GLU A 112 -12.90 -13.89 -2.55
C GLU A 112 -13.83 -13.03 -3.39
N ARG A 113 -13.86 -11.71 -3.12
CA ARG A 113 -14.64 -10.76 -3.91
C ARG A 113 -14.14 -10.66 -5.35
N GLN A 114 -12.82 -10.59 -5.53
CA GLN A 114 -12.20 -10.54 -6.86
C GLN A 114 -12.46 -11.81 -7.66
N ARG A 115 -12.42 -12.99 -7.03
CA ARG A 115 -12.78 -14.27 -7.67
C ARG A 115 -14.21 -14.28 -8.19
N ARG A 116 -15.16 -13.67 -7.49
CA ARG A 116 -16.57 -13.57 -7.94
C ARG A 116 -16.74 -12.67 -9.16
N HIS A 117 -15.88 -11.65 -9.32
CA HIS A 117 -16.00 -10.66 -10.40
C HIS A 117 -15.10 -10.92 -11.60
N GLN A 118 -14.02 -11.68 -11.46
CA GLN A 118 -13.02 -11.87 -12.50
C GLN A 118 -12.52 -13.32 -12.52
N MET A 119 -13.00 -14.11 -13.48
CA MET A 119 -12.48 -15.46 -13.73
C MET A 119 -11.08 -15.49 -14.41
N LEU A 120 -10.38 -14.38 -14.64
CA LEU A 120 -9.40 -14.33 -15.72
C LEU A 120 -7.94 -13.97 -15.38
N LEU A 121 -7.48 -13.76 -14.15
CA LEU A 121 -6.06 -13.37 -13.96
C LEU A 121 -5.39 -14.01 -12.74
N ALA A 122 -4.91 -15.22 -12.89
CA ALA A 122 -4.09 -15.93 -11.89
C ALA A 122 -2.79 -15.18 -11.53
N SER A 123 -2.20 -14.42 -12.46
CA SER A 123 -0.96 -13.65 -12.26
C SER A 123 -1.11 -12.51 -11.27
N CYS A 124 -2.25 -11.81 -11.26
CA CYS A 124 -2.51 -10.74 -10.29
C CYS A 124 -2.66 -11.25 -8.86
N LEU A 125 -3.15 -12.47 -8.68
CA LEU A 125 -3.29 -13.10 -7.36
C LEU A 125 -1.93 -13.42 -6.73
N SER A 126 -0.96 -13.87 -7.53
CA SER A 126 0.40 -14.17 -7.06
C SER A 126 1.11 -12.92 -6.54
N SER A 127 1.05 -11.80 -7.25
CA SER A 127 1.68 -10.55 -6.82
C SER A 127 1.08 -9.99 -5.53
N SER A 128 -0.24 -10.04 -5.39
CA SER A 128 -0.94 -9.58 -4.18
C SER A 128 -0.57 -10.41 -2.95
N ALA A 129 -0.47 -11.74 -3.09
CA ALA A 129 -0.06 -12.63 -2.01
C ALA A 129 1.39 -12.39 -1.58
N GLN A 130 2.30 -12.15 -2.52
CA GLN A 130 3.69 -11.84 -2.23
C GLN A 130 3.84 -10.50 -1.49
N ARG A 131 3.11 -9.47 -1.89
CA ARG A 131 3.11 -8.16 -1.19
C ARG A 131 2.59 -8.30 0.24
N LEU A 132 1.50 -9.03 0.44
CA LEU A 132 0.97 -9.31 1.79
C LEU A 132 1.99 -10.07 2.64
N LYS A 133 2.64 -11.11 2.10
CA LYS A 133 3.69 -11.85 2.80
C LYS A 133 4.83 -10.92 3.24
N LYS A 134 5.32 -10.03 2.36
CA LYS A 134 6.35 -9.04 2.70
C LYS A 134 5.90 -8.11 3.83
N ARG A 135 4.67 -7.61 3.80
CA ARG A 135 4.09 -6.75 4.85
C ARG A 135 4.06 -7.49 6.20
N LEU A 136 3.54 -8.71 6.23
CA LEU A 136 3.47 -9.52 7.45
C LEU A 136 4.86 -9.81 8.04
N ILE A 137 5.83 -10.18 7.22
CA ILE A 137 7.21 -10.39 7.67
C ILE A 137 7.78 -9.10 8.26
N ALA A 138 7.54 -7.95 7.63
CA ALA A 138 8.03 -6.66 8.08
C ALA A 138 7.42 -6.18 9.42
N LEU A 139 6.27 -6.71 9.84
CA LEU A 139 5.68 -6.41 11.15
C LEU A 139 6.45 -7.04 12.31
N PHE A 140 7.06 -8.20 12.09
CA PHE A 140 7.71 -8.99 13.14
C PHE A 140 9.24 -8.94 13.11
N LEU A 141 9.84 -8.48 12.00
CA LEU A 141 11.27 -8.35 11.89
C LEU A 141 11.74 -6.92 12.25
N PRO A 142 12.85 -6.78 12.99
CA PRO A 142 13.46 -5.48 13.18
C PRO A 142 13.92 -4.93 11.82
N VAL A 143 13.71 -3.63 11.62
CA VAL A 143 14.04 -2.95 10.39
C VAL A 143 15.56 -2.91 10.19
N GLY A 144 16.10 -3.80 9.39
CA GLY A 144 17.39 -3.57 8.74
C GLY A 144 17.24 -2.37 7.79
N LEU A 145 18.21 -1.49 7.77
CA LEU A 145 18.33 -0.43 6.76
C LEU A 145 18.40 -1.13 5.38
N ASN A 146 17.26 -1.24 4.74
CA ASN A 146 17.23 -1.77 3.38
C ASN A 146 17.91 -0.74 2.49
N GLY A 147 18.89 -1.17 1.68
CA GLY A 147 19.64 -0.32 0.75
C GLY A 147 18.81 0.34 -0.37
N ARG A 148 17.50 0.35 -0.23
CA ARG A 148 16.52 0.94 -1.15
C ARG A 148 16.68 2.45 -1.38
N PRO A 149 17.02 3.30 -0.35
CA PRO A 149 17.32 4.70 -0.62
C PRO A 149 18.56 4.88 -1.50
N LEU A 150 19.53 3.97 -1.41
CA LEU A 150 20.73 4.00 -2.25
C LEU A 150 20.40 3.65 -3.71
N VAL A 151 19.52 2.69 -3.94
CA VAL A 151 19.03 2.31 -5.29
C VAL A 151 18.24 3.46 -5.91
N LEU A 152 17.37 4.13 -5.14
CA LEU A 152 16.63 5.31 -5.57
C LEU A 152 17.58 6.46 -5.94
N PHE A 153 18.60 6.71 -5.11
CA PHE A 153 19.60 7.74 -5.37
C PHE A 153 20.43 7.43 -6.63
N ALA A 154 20.85 6.18 -6.81
CA ALA A 154 21.55 5.73 -8.00
C ALA A 154 20.68 5.84 -9.28
N ALA A 155 19.41 5.50 -9.21
CA ALA A 155 18.46 5.65 -10.33
C ALA A 155 18.26 7.12 -10.71
N VAL A 156 18.15 8.03 -9.74
CA VAL A 156 18.05 9.48 -9.98
C VAL A 156 19.33 10.01 -10.62
N LEU A 157 20.51 9.58 -10.14
CA LEU A 157 21.80 9.98 -10.75
C LEU A 157 21.96 9.47 -12.17
N MET A 158 21.56 8.23 -12.46
CA MET A 158 21.54 7.71 -13.83
C MET A 158 20.60 8.50 -14.75
N MET A 159 19.44 8.92 -14.25
CA MET A 159 18.53 9.76 -15.03
C MET A 159 19.10 11.15 -15.33
N LEU A 160 19.74 11.77 -14.35
CA LEU A 160 20.42 13.06 -14.55
C LEU A 160 21.60 12.92 -15.51
N GLY A 161 22.36 11.82 -15.46
CA GLY A 161 23.48 11.55 -16.36
C GLY A 161 23.06 11.34 -17.82
N ILE A 162 21.93 10.74 -18.09
CA ILE A 162 21.38 10.56 -19.46
C ILE A 162 20.85 11.89 -20.02
N TYR A 163 20.50 12.84 -19.15
CA TYR A 163 19.99 14.16 -19.58
C TYR A 163 21.10 15.18 -19.89
N ILE A 164 22.35 14.90 -19.47
CA ILE A 164 23.53 15.77 -19.63
C ILE A 164 24.44 15.28 -20.79
N ALA A 165 24.24 14.05 -21.26
CA ALA A 165 24.94 13.47 -22.43
C ALA A 165 24.09 13.61 -23.70
#